data_f864d8b179f9fa8ea15861d72dcaadea
#
_entry.id   f864d8b179f9fa8ea15861d72dcaadea
#
_cell.length_a   1.000
_cell.length_b   1.000
_cell.length_c   1.000
_cell.angle_alpha   90.00
_cell.angle_beta   90.00
_cell.angle_gamma   90.00
#
_symmetry.space_group_name_H-M   'P 1'
#
loop_
_entity.id
_entity.type
_entity.pdbx_description
1 polymer ?
#
loop_
_entity_poly.entity_id
_entity_poly.type
_entity_poly.pdbx_seq_one_letter_code
_entity_poly.pdbx_strand_id
1 'polypeptide(L)'
;RLDGARATADMHRFAESYLPLYQAAKTTRGLIDFDDLIGRTGTLLSDRSVAAWVLWRLDGGIDHVLVDEAQDTSPAQWDVIARLVEEIVAGKGAAGRNGRLPRTMFVVGDEKQSIYSFQGADLSEFTAREAHFDRQLAAGNKLVTASLVTSFRSSAAILATVDLTFRREDVSGLGVRPPEHTAHHVSLPGRVDLWPVIPASE
;
A
#
# COMPACT_ATOMS: atom_id res chain seq x y z
N ARG A 1 -24.91 13.72 21.04
CA ARG A 1 -24.31 14.45 19.87
C ARG A 1 -23.52 15.68 20.31
N LEU A 2 -23.98 16.47 21.29
CA LEU A 2 -23.26 17.65 21.79
C LEU A 2 -21.93 17.28 22.49
N ASP A 3 -21.91 16.20 23.26
CA ASP A 3 -20.71 15.75 23.98
C ASP A 3 -19.64 15.24 23.01
N GLY A 4 -20.03 14.57 21.93
CA GLY A 4 -19.09 14.19 20.87
C GLY A 4 -18.45 15.40 20.18
N ALA A 5 -19.24 16.42 19.87
CA ALA A 5 -18.73 17.64 19.26
C ALA A 5 -17.76 18.41 20.19
N ARG A 6 -18.06 18.43 21.50
CA ARG A 6 -17.15 19.02 22.50
C ARG A 6 -15.84 18.25 22.59
N ALA A 7 -15.90 16.93 22.70
CA ALA A 7 -14.71 16.09 22.75
C ALA A 7 -13.84 16.26 21.49
N THR A 8 -14.45 16.37 20.31
CA THR A 8 -13.74 16.66 19.07
C THR A 8 -13.05 18.03 19.12
N ALA A 9 -13.76 19.08 19.58
CA ALA A 9 -13.17 20.41 19.72
C ALA A 9 -12.02 20.46 20.75
N ASP A 10 -12.12 19.70 21.84
CA ASP A 10 -11.06 19.60 22.83
C ASP A 10 -9.82 18.89 22.27
N MET A 11 -10.03 17.83 21.48
CA MET A 11 -8.95 17.12 20.79
C MET A 11 -8.23 18.05 19.80
N HIS A 12 -8.96 18.85 19.02
CA HIS A 12 -8.36 19.83 18.12
C HIS A 12 -7.52 20.85 18.87
N ARG A 13 -8.04 21.43 19.95
CA ARG A 13 -7.28 22.39 20.80
C ARG A 13 -6.02 21.76 21.40
N PHE A 14 -6.11 20.51 21.83
CA PHE A 14 -4.95 19.77 22.29
C PHE A 14 -3.91 19.62 21.19
N ALA A 15 -4.34 19.17 19.99
CA ALA A 15 -3.46 18.97 18.85
C ALA A 15 -2.77 20.28 18.43
N GLU A 16 -3.52 21.39 18.35
CA GLU A 16 -2.97 22.72 18.04
C GLU A 16 -1.86 23.16 19.02
N SER A 17 -2.00 22.80 20.29
CA SER A 17 -0.99 23.12 21.31
C SER A 17 0.17 22.13 21.32
N TYR A 18 -0.10 20.84 21.13
CA TYR A 18 0.88 19.76 21.24
C TYR A 18 1.80 19.67 20.02
N LEU A 19 1.23 19.71 18.79
CA LEU A 19 2.00 19.47 17.58
C LEU A 19 3.18 20.44 17.38
N PRO A 20 3.05 21.77 17.61
CA PRO A 20 4.18 22.67 17.52
C PRO A 20 5.29 22.35 18.54
N LEU A 21 4.92 21.95 19.76
CA LEU A 21 5.89 21.58 20.81
C LEU A 21 6.63 20.29 20.44
N TYR A 22 5.91 19.31 19.95
CA TYR A 22 6.49 18.06 19.46
C TYR A 22 7.48 18.32 18.31
N GLN A 23 7.09 19.13 17.33
CA GLN A 23 7.94 19.48 16.19
C GLN A 23 9.19 20.26 16.63
N ALA A 24 9.04 21.22 17.56
CA ALA A 24 10.17 21.96 18.12
C ALA A 24 11.14 21.03 18.88
N ALA A 25 10.60 20.08 19.64
CA ALA A 25 11.41 19.10 20.36
C ALA A 25 12.20 18.18 19.42
N LYS A 26 11.61 17.72 18.30
CA LYS A 26 12.31 16.97 17.24
C LYS A 26 13.44 17.81 16.66
N THR A 27 13.12 19.03 16.23
CA THR A 27 14.09 19.93 15.60
C THR A 27 15.28 20.23 16.51
N THR A 28 15.02 20.55 17.78
CA THR A 28 16.08 20.85 18.76
C THR A 28 17.01 19.67 18.99
N ARG A 29 16.49 18.45 18.91
CA ARG A 29 17.27 17.22 19.12
C ARG A 29 17.86 16.63 17.83
N GLY A 30 17.58 17.22 16.67
CA GLY A 30 17.98 16.68 15.37
C GLY A 30 17.33 15.34 15.04
N LEU A 31 16.11 15.10 15.56
CA LEU A 31 15.36 13.86 15.35
C LEU A 31 14.33 14.06 14.23
N ILE A 32 14.05 12.96 13.54
CA ILE A 32 13.00 12.84 12.53
C ILE A 32 12.21 11.55 12.79
N ASP A 33 10.91 11.58 12.54
CA ASP A 33 10.07 10.38 12.54
C ASP A 33 9.85 9.86 11.11
N PHE A 34 9.07 8.78 10.97
CA PHE A 34 8.80 8.18 9.66
C PHE A 34 8.00 9.11 8.75
N ASP A 35 7.06 9.87 9.29
CA ASP A 35 6.27 10.83 8.51
C ASP A 35 7.14 11.98 8.00
N ASP A 36 8.10 12.45 8.81
CA ASP A 36 9.10 13.42 8.38
C ASP A 36 9.95 12.87 7.22
N LEU A 37 10.36 11.59 7.28
CA LEU A 37 11.14 10.95 6.21
C LEU A 37 10.36 10.93 4.90
N ILE A 38 9.11 10.49 4.94
CA ILE A 38 8.24 10.43 3.78
C ILE A 38 8.01 11.83 3.22
N GLY A 39 7.61 12.78 4.07
CA GLY A 39 7.31 14.15 3.68
C GLY A 39 8.53 14.88 3.10
N ARG A 40 9.71 14.73 3.72
CA ARG A 40 10.97 15.34 3.22
C ARG A 40 11.42 14.70 1.91
N THR A 41 11.27 13.39 1.76
CA THR A 41 11.57 12.70 0.50
C THR A 41 10.62 13.17 -0.61
N GLY A 42 9.33 13.26 -0.33
CA GLY A 42 8.35 13.81 -1.27
C GLY A 42 8.68 15.24 -1.70
N THR A 43 9.07 16.10 -0.75
CA THR A 43 9.51 17.48 -1.03
C THR A 43 10.77 17.51 -1.90
N LEU A 44 11.78 16.71 -1.55
CA LEU A 44 13.03 16.60 -2.28
C LEU A 44 12.81 16.19 -3.74
N LEU A 45 11.96 15.19 -3.97
CA LEU A 45 11.62 14.70 -5.31
C LEU A 45 10.66 15.64 -6.07
N SER A 46 10.08 16.64 -5.40
CA SER A 46 9.21 17.65 -6.01
C SER A 46 9.95 18.88 -6.48
N ASP A 47 11.10 19.19 -5.89
CA ASP A 47 11.92 20.32 -6.27
C ASP A 47 12.65 20.01 -7.60
N ARG A 48 12.22 20.66 -8.68
CA ARG A 48 12.75 20.41 -10.02
C ARG A 48 14.26 20.62 -10.13
N SER A 49 14.84 21.47 -9.31
CA SER A 49 16.28 21.75 -9.33
C SER A 49 17.10 20.65 -8.70
N VAL A 50 16.55 20.00 -7.68
CA VAL A 50 17.21 18.93 -6.90
C VAL A 50 16.78 17.56 -7.38
N ALA A 51 15.50 17.39 -7.69
CA ALA A 51 14.92 16.12 -8.13
C ALA A 51 15.65 15.54 -9.34
N ALA A 52 15.94 16.37 -10.36
CA ALA A 52 16.65 15.91 -11.55
C ALA A 52 18.02 15.31 -11.21
N TRP A 53 18.76 15.90 -10.28
CA TRP A 53 20.06 15.36 -9.85
C TRP A 53 19.90 14.09 -8.98
N VAL A 54 18.93 14.09 -8.04
CA VAL A 54 18.66 12.93 -7.18
C VAL A 54 18.19 11.75 -8.02
N LEU A 55 17.23 11.96 -8.90
CA LEU A 55 16.71 10.94 -9.81
C LEU A 55 17.79 10.43 -10.75
N TRP A 56 18.62 11.32 -11.33
CA TRP A 56 19.75 10.91 -12.15
C TRP A 56 20.75 10.05 -11.37
N ARG A 57 21.02 10.42 -10.12
CA ARG A 57 21.90 9.65 -9.23
C ARG A 57 21.32 8.28 -8.90
N LEU A 58 20.00 8.20 -8.64
CA LEU A 58 19.27 6.97 -8.38
C LEU A 58 19.03 6.16 -9.67
N ASP A 59 18.77 6.84 -10.79
CA ASP A 59 18.51 6.23 -12.10
C ASP A 59 19.67 5.37 -12.59
N GLY A 60 20.89 5.71 -12.19
CA GLY A 60 22.07 4.88 -12.42
C GLY A 60 22.05 3.53 -11.70
N GLY A 61 21.17 3.33 -10.69
CA GLY A 61 21.20 2.18 -9.80
C GLY A 61 19.88 1.42 -9.63
N ILE A 62 18.75 1.96 -10.08
CA ILE A 62 17.43 1.30 -9.91
C ILE A 62 16.95 0.83 -11.28
N ASP A 63 16.95 -0.47 -11.49
CA ASP A 63 16.41 -1.09 -12.70
C ASP A 63 15.03 -1.73 -12.45
N HIS A 64 14.75 -2.17 -11.21
CA HIS A 64 13.50 -2.83 -10.86
C HIS A 64 12.95 -2.27 -9.54
N VAL A 65 11.65 -1.99 -9.51
CA VAL A 65 10.94 -1.56 -8.30
C VAL A 65 9.88 -2.59 -7.97
N LEU A 66 9.93 -3.12 -6.75
CA LEU A 66 8.95 -4.05 -6.22
C LEU A 66 8.25 -3.38 -5.03
N VAL A 67 6.92 -3.35 -5.08
CA VAL A 67 6.08 -2.87 -3.98
C VAL A 67 5.28 -4.06 -3.48
N ASP A 68 5.48 -4.41 -2.22
CA ASP A 68 4.75 -5.47 -1.53
C ASP A 68 3.74 -4.85 -0.55
N GLU A 69 2.66 -5.57 -0.24
CA GLU A 69 1.58 -5.10 0.65
C GLU A 69 1.05 -3.71 0.24
N ALA A 70 0.85 -3.52 -1.05
CA ALA A 70 0.55 -2.21 -1.64
C ALA A 70 -0.74 -1.57 -1.10
N GLN A 71 -1.70 -2.37 -0.60
CA GLN A 71 -2.94 -1.90 0.02
C GLN A 71 -2.70 -1.15 1.34
N ASP A 72 -1.53 -1.35 1.97
CA ASP A 72 -1.17 -0.70 3.24
C ASP A 72 -0.29 0.55 3.05
N THR A 73 -0.08 0.94 1.80
CA THR A 73 0.73 2.11 1.43
C THR A 73 -0.10 3.39 1.51
N SER A 74 0.41 4.40 2.23
CA SER A 74 -0.27 5.71 2.33
C SER A 74 -0.15 6.53 1.04
N PRO A 75 -1.04 7.51 0.80
CA PRO A 75 -0.96 8.40 -0.36
C PRO A 75 0.41 9.08 -0.52
N ALA A 76 0.99 9.55 0.59
CA ALA A 76 2.30 10.21 0.57
C ALA A 76 3.44 9.25 0.18
N GLN A 77 3.37 7.99 0.60
CA GLN A 77 4.33 6.95 0.17
C GLN A 77 4.15 6.63 -1.32
N TRP A 78 2.91 6.53 -1.78
CA TRP A 78 2.61 6.33 -3.19
C TRP A 78 3.15 7.47 -4.07
N ASP A 79 3.06 8.72 -3.61
CA ASP A 79 3.63 9.86 -4.32
C ASP A 79 5.14 9.77 -4.47
N VAL A 80 5.85 9.31 -3.43
CA VAL A 80 7.30 9.05 -3.49
C VAL A 80 7.60 7.94 -4.49
N ILE A 81 6.89 6.81 -4.43
CA ILE A 81 7.06 5.68 -5.35
C ILE A 81 6.80 6.12 -6.79
N ALA A 82 5.70 6.83 -7.05
CA ALA A 82 5.33 7.29 -8.38
C ALA A 82 6.44 8.15 -9.01
N ARG A 83 7.02 9.07 -8.25
CA ARG A 83 8.13 9.91 -8.72
C ARG A 83 9.40 9.11 -9.03
N LEU A 84 9.71 8.11 -8.22
CA LEU A 84 10.88 7.24 -8.44
C LEU A 84 10.73 6.39 -9.71
N VAL A 85 9.51 6.00 -10.05
CA VAL A 85 9.26 5.11 -11.20
C VAL A 85 8.76 5.83 -12.45
N GLU A 86 8.55 7.14 -12.39
CA GLU A 86 8.00 7.92 -13.50
C GLU A 86 8.76 7.69 -14.82
N GLU A 87 10.09 7.70 -14.77
CA GLU A 87 10.92 7.44 -15.94
C GLU A 87 10.86 5.97 -16.40
N ILE A 88 10.70 5.03 -15.44
CA ILE A 88 10.56 3.60 -15.75
C ILE A 88 9.26 3.39 -16.51
N VAL A 89 8.16 3.92 -15.99
CA VAL A 89 6.81 3.78 -16.57
C VAL A 89 6.69 4.47 -17.90
N ALA A 90 7.23 5.69 -18.02
CA ALA A 90 7.22 6.44 -19.29
C ALA A 90 8.14 5.86 -20.38
N GLY A 91 8.94 4.85 -20.04
CA GLY A 91 9.89 4.25 -20.99
C GLY A 91 11.01 5.19 -21.44
N LYS A 92 11.22 6.32 -20.74
CA LYS A 92 12.19 7.35 -21.10
C LYS A 92 13.59 7.12 -20.52
N GLY A 93 13.70 6.26 -19.50
CA GLY A 93 14.99 5.89 -18.93
C GLY A 93 15.77 4.94 -19.84
N ALA A 94 16.95 4.73 -19.80
CA ALA A 94 17.78 3.61 -20.29
C ALA A 94 17.59 3.06 -21.73
N ALA A 95 16.70 3.57 -22.56
CA ALA A 95 16.61 3.15 -23.97
C ALA A 95 17.95 3.38 -24.75
N GLY A 96 18.90 4.09 -24.16
CA GLY A 96 20.24 4.32 -24.70
C GLY A 96 21.37 3.58 -23.98
N ARG A 97 21.09 2.78 -22.95
CA ARG A 97 22.13 2.03 -22.24
C ARG A 97 22.28 0.63 -22.86
N ASN A 98 23.19 0.54 -23.79
CA ASN A 98 23.61 -0.66 -24.53
C ASN A 98 23.46 -1.96 -23.70
N GLY A 99 22.51 -2.82 -24.06
CA GLY A 99 22.41 -4.20 -23.62
C GLY A 99 21.86 -4.46 -22.23
N ARG A 100 21.30 -3.47 -21.51
CA ARG A 100 20.62 -3.70 -20.23
C ARG A 100 19.20 -4.26 -20.40
N LEU A 101 18.80 -5.09 -19.46
CA LEU A 101 17.43 -5.60 -19.35
C LEU A 101 16.42 -4.45 -19.22
N PRO A 102 15.18 -4.64 -19.69
CA PRO A 102 14.14 -3.64 -19.53
C PRO A 102 13.88 -3.38 -18.03
N ARG A 103 13.67 -2.12 -17.70
CA ARG A 103 13.29 -1.70 -16.35
C ARG A 103 11.84 -2.14 -16.07
N THR A 104 11.57 -2.56 -14.85
CA THR A 104 10.26 -3.06 -14.49
C THR A 104 9.78 -2.49 -13.16
N MET A 105 8.46 -2.36 -13.04
CA MET A 105 7.76 -2.14 -11.80
C MET A 105 6.84 -3.34 -11.55
N PHE A 106 6.88 -3.87 -10.34
CA PHE A 106 6.01 -4.95 -9.89
C PHE A 106 5.34 -4.51 -8.59
N VAL A 107 4.02 -4.60 -8.56
CA VAL A 107 3.21 -4.23 -7.41
C VAL A 107 2.36 -5.42 -7.02
N VAL A 108 2.37 -5.80 -5.76
CA VAL A 108 1.51 -6.84 -5.23
C VAL A 108 0.79 -6.34 -3.98
N GLY A 109 -0.47 -6.70 -3.86
CA GLY A 109 -1.32 -6.34 -2.74
C GLY A 109 -2.65 -7.06 -2.82
N ASP A 110 -3.38 -7.05 -1.73
CA ASP A 110 -4.73 -7.58 -1.63
C ASP A 110 -5.62 -6.59 -0.87
N GLU A 111 -6.53 -5.95 -1.57
CA GLU A 111 -7.47 -4.97 -0.99
C GLU A 111 -8.21 -5.51 0.23
N LYS A 112 -8.50 -6.81 0.25
CA LYS A 112 -9.21 -7.48 1.35
C LYS A 112 -8.38 -7.60 2.63
N GLN A 113 -7.06 -7.43 2.53
CA GLN A 113 -6.12 -7.51 3.66
C GLN A 113 -5.75 -6.14 4.23
N SER A 114 -6.30 -5.04 3.70
CA SER A 114 -6.00 -3.70 4.21
C SER A 114 -6.54 -3.52 5.63
N ILE A 115 -5.63 -3.32 6.59
CA ILE A 115 -5.94 -3.11 8.01
C ILE A 115 -5.28 -1.86 8.60
N TYR A 116 -4.52 -1.11 7.81
CA TYR A 116 -3.74 0.04 8.28
C TYR A 116 -4.35 1.41 7.93
N SER A 117 -5.65 1.49 7.72
CA SER A 117 -6.33 2.77 7.47
C SER A 117 -6.10 3.79 8.60
N PHE A 118 -5.99 3.33 9.85
CA PHE A 118 -5.68 4.18 11.01
C PHE A 118 -4.23 4.72 11.01
N GLN A 119 -3.35 4.19 10.17
CA GLN A 119 -2.00 4.68 9.92
C GLN A 119 -1.89 5.44 8.59
N GLY A 120 -3.02 5.79 7.99
CA GLY A 120 -3.07 6.57 6.76
C GLY A 120 -3.01 5.77 5.47
N ALA A 121 -3.09 4.44 5.52
CA ALA A 121 -3.30 3.63 4.31
C ALA A 121 -4.68 3.96 3.72
N ASP A 122 -4.72 4.14 2.40
CA ASP A 122 -5.94 4.43 1.67
C ASP A 122 -6.10 3.43 0.52
N LEU A 123 -7.10 2.57 0.66
CA LEU A 123 -7.39 1.54 -0.31
C LEU A 123 -7.77 2.10 -1.69
N SER A 124 -8.40 3.27 -1.72
CA SER A 124 -8.75 3.94 -2.98
C SER A 124 -7.51 4.33 -3.79
N GLU A 125 -6.39 4.63 -3.11
CA GLU A 125 -5.12 4.92 -3.77
C GLU A 125 -4.56 3.70 -4.51
N PHE A 126 -4.66 2.49 -3.95
CA PHE A 126 -4.16 1.29 -4.63
C PHE A 126 -4.80 1.12 -6.01
N THR A 127 -6.14 1.20 -6.09
CA THR A 127 -6.88 1.13 -7.37
C THR A 127 -6.60 2.33 -8.28
N ALA A 128 -6.52 3.54 -7.69
CA ALA A 128 -6.24 4.75 -8.46
C ALA A 128 -4.84 4.74 -9.08
N ARG A 129 -3.84 4.16 -8.38
CA ARG A 129 -2.47 4.02 -8.87
C ARG A 129 -2.36 3.00 -10.01
N GLU A 130 -3.12 1.91 -9.97
CA GLU A 130 -3.20 1.00 -11.12
C GLU A 130 -3.61 1.75 -12.39
N ALA A 131 -4.72 2.48 -12.34
CA ALA A 131 -5.20 3.27 -13.46
C ALA A 131 -4.24 4.42 -13.84
N HIS A 132 -3.51 4.99 -12.89
CA HIS A 132 -2.51 6.02 -13.13
C HIS A 132 -1.33 5.47 -13.92
N PHE A 133 -0.75 4.37 -13.49
CA PHE A 133 0.39 3.74 -14.17
C PHE A 133 0.02 3.22 -15.55
N ASP A 134 -1.16 2.62 -15.72
CA ASP A 134 -1.63 2.15 -17.03
C ASP A 134 -1.72 3.30 -18.05
N ARG A 135 -2.18 4.49 -17.63
CA ARG A 135 -2.21 5.69 -18.49
C ARG A 135 -0.84 6.26 -18.81
N GLN A 136 0.14 6.07 -17.93
CA GLN A 136 1.51 6.61 -18.12
C GLN A 136 2.41 5.70 -18.95
N LEU A 137 2.03 4.45 -19.14
CA LEU A 137 2.83 3.51 -19.93
C LEU A 137 3.03 4.02 -21.34
N ALA A 138 4.26 3.90 -21.83
CA ALA A 138 4.62 4.26 -23.21
C ALA A 138 3.79 3.44 -24.20
N ALA A 139 3.54 4.02 -25.38
CA ALA A 139 2.79 3.36 -26.44
C ALA A 139 3.41 1.99 -26.78
N GLY A 140 2.60 0.96 -26.68
CA GLY A 140 3.01 -0.45 -26.91
C GLY A 140 3.31 -1.25 -25.63
N ASN A 141 3.41 -0.61 -24.48
CA ASN A 141 3.49 -1.27 -23.20
C ASN A 141 2.11 -1.40 -22.56
N LYS A 142 1.90 -2.42 -21.78
CA LYS A 142 0.66 -2.67 -21.03
C LYS A 142 0.99 -3.01 -19.59
N LEU A 143 0.14 -2.52 -18.68
CA LEU A 143 0.06 -3.08 -17.35
C LEU A 143 -0.51 -4.50 -17.45
N VAL A 144 0.17 -5.45 -16.82
CA VAL A 144 -0.29 -6.85 -16.75
C VAL A 144 -0.79 -7.11 -15.35
N THR A 145 -2.09 -7.28 -15.21
CA THR A 145 -2.72 -7.64 -13.93
C THR A 145 -2.92 -9.14 -13.87
N ALA A 146 -2.47 -9.77 -12.79
CA ALA A 146 -2.62 -11.20 -12.54
C ALA A 146 -3.14 -11.45 -11.13
N SER A 147 -4.15 -12.34 -11.02
CA SER A 147 -4.67 -12.76 -9.73
C SER A 147 -3.92 -13.98 -9.20
N LEU A 148 -3.47 -13.93 -7.95
CA LEU A 148 -2.79 -15.02 -7.27
C LEU A 148 -3.82 -15.81 -6.45
N VAL A 149 -4.38 -16.87 -7.02
CA VAL A 149 -5.44 -17.68 -6.38
C VAL A 149 -4.91 -18.93 -5.68
N THR A 150 -3.65 -19.31 -5.96
CA THR A 150 -3.03 -20.51 -5.38
C THR A 150 -2.30 -20.19 -4.09
N SER A 151 -2.74 -20.79 -2.99
CA SER A 151 -2.10 -20.66 -1.68
C SER A 151 -1.08 -21.80 -1.48
N PHE A 152 0.16 -21.41 -1.21
CA PHE A 152 1.23 -22.33 -0.81
C PHE A 152 1.33 -22.48 0.71
N ARG A 153 0.62 -21.64 1.46
CA ARG A 153 0.71 -21.54 2.93
C ARG A 153 -0.37 -22.34 3.62
N SER A 154 -1.60 -22.36 3.09
CA SER A 154 -2.78 -22.87 3.77
C SER A 154 -3.27 -24.17 3.16
N SER A 155 -3.81 -25.05 4.01
CA SER A 155 -4.46 -26.28 3.57
C SER A 155 -5.83 -26.04 2.94
N ALA A 156 -6.31 -26.99 2.14
CA ALA A 156 -7.61 -26.91 1.47
C ALA A 156 -8.78 -26.72 2.46
N ALA A 157 -8.73 -27.32 3.65
CA ALA A 157 -9.80 -27.17 4.65
C ALA A 157 -9.91 -25.74 5.19
N ILE A 158 -8.76 -25.06 5.41
CA ILE A 158 -8.75 -23.67 5.86
C ILE A 158 -9.27 -22.76 4.76
N LEU A 159 -8.79 -22.92 3.54
CA LEU A 159 -9.22 -22.10 2.39
C LEU A 159 -10.71 -22.27 2.10
N ALA A 160 -11.23 -23.50 2.13
CA ALA A 160 -12.65 -23.75 1.94
C ALA A 160 -13.52 -23.07 3.01
N THR A 161 -13.06 -23.02 4.27
CA THR A 161 -13.76 -22.31 5.34
C THR A 161 -13.80 -20.81 5.08
N VAL A 162 -12.68 -20.22 4.65
CA VAL A 162 -12.59 -18.80 4.25
C VAL A 162 -13.55 -18.51 3.09
N ASP A 163 -13.46 -19.29 2.02
CA ASP A 163 -14.28 -19.10 0.82
C ASP A 163 -15.79 -19.22 1.13
N LEU A 164 -16.19 -20.21 1.95
CA LEU A 164 -17.57 -20.37 2.38
C LEU A 164 -18.06 -19.20 3.22
N THR A 165 -17.22 -18.67 4.10
CA THR A 165 -17.56 -17.53 4.94
C THR A 165 -17.83 -16.29 4.11
N PHE A 166 -17.01 -16.03 3.10
CA PHE A 166 -17.08 -14.81 2.29
C PHE A 166 -17.97 -14.91 1.05
N ARG A 167 -18.47 -16.09 0.71
CA ARG A 167 -19.52 -16.25 -0.32
C ARG A 167 -20.93 -15.83 0.12
N ARG A 168 -21.11 -15.52 1.38
CA ARG A 168 -22.41 -15.13 1.93
C ARG A 168 -22.82 -13.75 1.42
N GLU A 169 -24.09 -13.61 1.04
CA GLU A 169 -24.64 -12.36 0.50
C GLU A 169 -24.66 -11.21 1.53
N ASP A 170 -24.61 -11.54 2.82
CA ASP A 170 -24.57 -10.57 3.93
C ASP A 170 -23.16 -10.02 4.23
N VAL A 171 -22.12 -10.52 3.58
CA VAL A 171 -20.75 -10.03 3.72
C VAL A 171 -20.46 -8.97 2.67
N SER A 172 -20.33 -7.72 3.10
CA SER A 172 -19.99 -6.58 2.25
C SER A 172 -18.54 -6.15 2.43
N GLY A 173 -17.99 -5.43 1.45
CA GLY A 173 -16.68 -4.81 1.56
C GLY A 173 -15.51 -5.62 0.98
N LEU A 174 -15.77 -6.77 0.39
CA LEU A 174 -14.74 -7.64 -0.21
C LEU A 174 -14.56 -7.47 -1.74
N GLY A 175 -15.08 -6.39 -2.30
CA GLY A 175 -15.04 -6.16 -3.74
C GLY A 175 -16.12 -6.92 -4.50
N VAL A 176 -15.97 -6.97 -5.84
CA VAL A 176 -17.00 -7.48 -6.76
C VAL A 176 -17.06 -9.01 -6.81
N ARG A 177 -15.99 -9.70 -6.42
CA ARG A 177 -15.94 -11.17 -6.45
C ARG A 177 -15.47 -11.73 -5.13
N PRO A 178 -16.19 -12.71 -4.56
CA PRO A 178 -15.68 -13.45 -3.42
C PRO A 178 -14.36 -14.14 -3.80
N PRO A 179 -13.43 -14.28 -2.87
CA PRO A 179 -12.19 -14.97 -3.12
C PRO A 179 -12.46 -16.45 -3.44
N GLU A 180 -11.75 -16.99 -4.41
CA GLU A 180 -11.68 -18.41 -4.69
C GLU A 180 -10.23 -18.85 -4.57
N HIS A 181 -9.92 -19.68 -3.60
CA HIS A 181 -8.57 -20.10 -3.33
C HIS A 181 -8.34 -21.56 -3.72
N THR A 182 -7.16 -21.84 -4.25
CA THR A 182 -6.70 -23.20 -4.53
C THR A 182 -5.52 -23.53 -3.64
N ALA A 183 -5.57 -24.64 -2.90
CA ALA A 183 -4.43 -25.11 -2.13
C ALA A 183 -3.39 -25.76 -3.05
N HIS A 184 -2.13 -25.32 -2.97
CA HIS A 184 -1.03 -25.99 -3.65
C HIS A 184 -0.80 -27.40 -3.05
N HIS A 185 -0.81 -27.49 -1.73
CA HIS A 185 -0.65 -28.75 -1.00
C HIS A 185 -2.02 -29.34 -0.64
N VAL A 186 -2.69 -29.95 -1.61
CA VAL A 186 -4.07 -30.49 -1.45
C VAL A 186 -4.19 -31.57 -0.39
N SER A 187 -3.12 -32.33 -0.11
CA SER A 187 -3.08 -33.38 0.90
C SER A 187 -2.70 -32.87 2.31
N LEU A 188 -2.38 -31.58 2.45
CA LEU A 188 -2.03 -31.04 3.76
C LEU A 188 -3.26 -31.03 4.67
N PRO A 189 -3.22 -31.68 5.84
CA PRO A 189 -4.33 -31.68 6.76
C PRO A 189 -4.57 -30.25 7.31
N GLY A 190 -5.83 -29.92 7.55
CA GLY A 190 -6.21 -28.67 8.17
C GLY A 190 -7.42 -28.85 9.07
N ARG A 191 -7.51 -28.02 10.10
CA ARG A 191 -8.63 -28.00 11.04
C ARG A 191 -9.02 -26.58 11.35
N VAL A 192 -10.33 -26.33 11.37
CA VAL A 192 -10.92 -25.07 11.81
C VAL A 192 -11.91 -25.39 12.94
N ASP A 193 -11.73 -24.76 14.08
CA ASP A 193 -12.60 -24.92 15.22
C ASP A 193 -13.36 -23.60 15.49
N LEU A 194 -14.68 -23.68 15.58
CA LEU A 194 -15.51 -22.56 15.97
C LEU A 194 -15.90 -22.71 17.44
N TRP A 195 -15.43 -21.80 18.27
CA TRP A 195 -15.76 -21.78 19.70
C TRP A 195 -17.03 -20.94 19.93
N PRO A 196 -17.96 -21.41 20.77
CA PRO A 196 -19.15 -20.63 21.10
C PRO A 196 -18.78 -19.34 21.83
N VAL A 197 -19.57 -18.30 21.60
CA VAL A 197 -19.44 -17.03 22.32
C VAL A 197 -19.76 -17.30 23.81
N ILE A 198 -18.84 -16.88 24.68
CA ILE A 198 -19.08 -16.90 26.13
C ILE A 198 -19.91 -15.65 26.45
N PRO A 199 -21.17 -15.78 26.94
CA PRO A 199 -21.96 -14.62 27.32
C PRO A 199 -21.29 -13.89 28.49
N ALA A 200 -21.44 -12.56 28.51
CA ALA A 200 -21.00 -11.79 29.66
C ALA A 200 -21.79 -12.27 30.88
N SER A 201 -21.11 -12.55 31.99
CA SER A 201 -21.78 -12.75 33.28
C SER A 201 -22.43 -11.44 33.71
N GLU A 202 -23.71 -11.48 34.01
CA GLU A 202 -24.44 -10.35 34.63
C GLU A 202 -23.82 -9.93 35.97
#